data_47499e5417998d6c92aded5faea3aa99
#
_entry.id   47499e5417998d6c92aded5faea3aa99
#
_cell.length_a   1.000
_cell.length_b   1.000
_cell.length_c   1.000
_cell.angle_alpha   90.00
_cell.angle_beta   90.00
_cell.angle_gamma   90.00
#
_symmetry.space_group_name_H-M   'P 1'
#
loop_
_entity.id
_entity.type
_entity.pdbx_description
1 polymer ?
#
loop_
_entity_poly.entity_id
_entity_poly.type
_entity_poly.pdbx_seq_one_letter_code
_entity_poly.pdbx_strand_id
1 'polypeptide(L)'
;MVERWMDCQGGIATDRLSYRKTDKPTTNMKVAVVGVTGLVGGVMMRVLDEHDFPIDEFLPVASERSVGKDIEFRGKNYKVIGMADAVQQRPDVAIFSAGGSTSLEWAPKFAEAGTTVIDNSSAWRIDPNKKLIVPEINAQALTESDKIIANPNCSTIQMVMALAPLHRAYGIKRLVISTYQSFTGTGMKAVKQYNLEKNGYQPDAEEMAYHYPIFENVIPHCDVFLENDYTKEEMKLMHETRKILG
;
A
#
# COMPACT_ATOMS: atom_id res chain seq x y z
N MET A 1 10.52 -33.84 -7.32
CA MET A 1 9.11 -33.66 -6.89
C MET A 1 8.62 -32.21 -7.03
N VAL A 2 9.48 -31.28 -7.38
CA VAL A 2 9.14 -29.87 -7.63
C VAL A 2 8.77 -29.59 -9.08
N GLU A 3 9.29 -30.38 -10.03
CA GLU A 3 9.05 -30.19 -11.47
C GLU A 3 7.64 -30.59 -11.96
N ARG A 4 6.87 -31.33 -11.16
CA ARG A 4 5.53 -31.81 -11.56
C ARG A 4 4.38 -30.85 -11.28
N TRP A 5 4.66 -29.66 -10.71
CA TRP A 5 3.66 -28.63 -10.45
C TRP A 5 3.51 -27.60 -11.58
N MET A 6 4.37 -27.68 -12.60
CA MET A 6 4.33 -26.72 -13.72
C MET A 6 3.44 -27.13 -14.89
N ASP A 7 2.97 -28.38 -14.95
CA ASP A 7 2.19 -28.88 -16.09
C ASP A 7 0.65 -28.80 -15.94
N CYS A 8 0.13 -28.23 -14.88
CA CYS A 8 -1.31 -27.97 -14.73
C CYS A 8 -1.76 -26.60 -15.29
N GLN A 9 -1.09 -26.10 -16.31
CA GLN A 9 -1.54 -24.92 -17.07
C GLN A 9 -2.43 -25.32 -18.26
N GLY A 10 -3.49 -26.08 -17.97
CA GLY A 10 -4.63 -26.18 -18.85
C GLY A 10 -5.46 -24.90 -18.77
N GLY A 11 -5.21 -23.94 -19.66
CA GLY A 11 -6.21 -23.02 -20.18
C GLY A 11 -6.85 -22.02 -19.22
N ILE A 12 -6.15 -21.45 -18.26
CA ILE A 12 -6.50 -20.11 -17.77
C ILE A 12 -5.64 -19.15 -18.60
N ALA A 13 -6.27 -18.47 -19.55
CA ALA A 13 -5.67 -17.32 -20.18
C ALA A 13 -5.34 -16.34 -19.06
N THR A 14 -4.11 -16.37 -18.56
CA THR A 14 -3.52 -15.23 -17.91
C THR A 14 -3.37 -14.21 -19.03
N ASP A 15 -4.45 -13.50 -19.30
CA ASP A 15 -4.33 -12.20 -19.91
C ASP A 15 -3.52 -11.39 -18.88
N ARG A 16 -2.20 -11.56 -18.97
CA ARG A 16 -1.29 -10.61 -18.36
C ARG A 16 -1.85 -9.28 -18.84
N LEU A 17 -2.24 -8.44 -17.90
CA LEU A 17 -2.28 -7.00 -18.11
C LEU A 17 -0.86 -6.61 -18.56
N SER A 18 -0.50 -7.08 -19.77
CA SER A 18 0.63 -6.58 -20.50
C SER A 18 0.20 -5.18 -20.88
N TYR A 19 0.55 -4.23 -20.05
CA TYR A 19 0.64 -2.85 -20.48
C TYR A 19 1.54 -2.89 -21.73
N ARG A 20 0.87 -2.91 -22.90
CA ARG A 20 1.59 -2.98 -24.18
C ARG A 20 2.36 -1.68 -24.31
N LYS A 21 3.67 -1.78 -24.34
CA LYS A 21 4.61 -0.68 -24.65
C LYS A 21 4.29 0.07 -25.96
N THR A 22 3.25 -0.31 -26.70
CA THR A 22 3.01 0.15 -28.07
C THR A 22 2.17 1.41 -28.18
N ASP A 23 1.44 1.79 -27.12
CA ASP A 23 0.67 3.02 -27.12
C ASP A 23 1.05 3.82 -25.86
N LYS A 24 2.14 4.62 -25.94
CA LYS A 24 2.31 5.70 -24.97
C LYS A 24 1.06 6.57 -25.12
N PRO A 25 0.20 6.64 -24.10
CA PRO A 25 -0.85 7.64 -24.15
C PRO A 25 -0.16 9.00 -24.31
N THR A 26 -0.58 9.76 -25.27
CA THR A 26 -0.11 11.12 -25.55
C THR A 26 -0.56 12.13 -24.47
N THR A 27 -0.97 11.64 -23.31
CA THR A 27 -1.41 12.45 -22.18
C THR A 27 -0.25 12.55 -21.21
N ASN A 28 0.24 13.76 -21.01
CA ASN A 28 1.22 14.10 -19.97
C ASN A 28 0.68 13.67 -18.61
N MET A 29 1.08 12.49 -18.12
CA MET A 29 0.62 11.96 -16.84
C MET A 29 1.41 12.59 -15.69
N LYS A 30 0.71 13.30 -14.83
CA LYS A 30 1.24 13.89 -13.61
C LYS A 30 0.93 13.00 -12.41
N VAL A 31 1.97 12.51 -11.74
CA VAL A 31 1.84 11.57 -10.61
C VAL A 31 2.41 12.17 -9.34
N ALA A 32 1.61 12.19 -8.29
CA ALA A 32 2.04 12.54 -6.94
C ALA A 32 2.30 11.29 -6.10
N VAL A 33 3.42 11.25 -5.38
CA VAL A 33 3.67 10.26 -4.32
C VAL A 33 3.64 10.97 -2.99
N VAL A 34 2.59 10.72 -2.22
CA VAL A 34 2.34 11.35 -0.91
C VAL A 34 2.91 10.48 0.20
N GLY A 35 3.75 11.08 1.03
CA GLY A 35 4.57 10.36 2.01
C GLY A 35 5.90 9.86 1.43
N VAL A 36 6.40 10.54 0.39
CA VAL A 36 7.59 10.17 -0.39
C VAL A 36 8.84 9.99 0.45
N THR A 37 8.99 10.68 1.57
CA THR A 37 10.15 10.58 2.48
C THR A 37 10.06 9.40 3.45
N GLY A 38 8.96 8.66 3.44
CA GLY A 38 8.75 7.47 4.26
C GLY A 38 9.32 6.20 3.62
N LEU A 39 9.40 5.12 4.43
CA LEU A 39 9.90 3.81 3.96
C LEU A 39 9.10 3.31 2.74
N VAL A 40 7.77 3.34 2.83
CA VAL A 40 6.86 2.88 1.77
C VAL A 40 6.91 3.82 0.56
N GLY A 41 7.02 5.14 0.77
CA GLY A 41 7.17 6.11 -0.32
C GLY A 41 8.40 5.84 -1.19
N GLY A 42 9.54 5.50 -0.56
CA GLY A 42 10.74 5.08 -1.27
C GLY A 42 10.55 3.80 -2.09
N VAL A 43 9.79 2.83 -1.56
CA VAL A 43 9.44 1.60 -2.29
C VAL A 43 8.51 1.91 -3.46
N MET A 44 7.51 2.78 -3.28
CA MET A 44 6.60 3.21 -4.35
C MET A 44 7.37 3.82 -5.52
N MET A 45 8.31 4.74 -5.26
CA MET A 45 9.15 5.33 -6.29
C MET A 45 9.93 4.25 -7.05
N ARG A 46 10.58 3.33 -6.33
CA ARG A 46 11.34 2.24 -6.95
C ARG A 46 10.46 1.37 -7.83
N VAL A 47 9.27 0.97 -7.38
CA VAL A 47 8.33 0.15 -8.14
C VAL A 47 7.81 0.89 -9.38
N LEU A 48 7.50 2.18 -9.27
CA LEU A 48 7.13 3.00 -10.43
C LEU A 48 8.24 3.06 -11.48
N ASP A 49 9.49 3.07 -11.05
CA ASP A 49 10.66 3.04 -11.92
C ASP A 49 10.88 1.67 -12.56
N GLU A 50 10.89 0.60 -11.75
CA GLU A 50 11.06 -0.79 -12.20
C GLU A 50 10.02 -1.21 -13.26
N HIS A 51 8.78 -0.69 -13.12
CA HIS A 51 7.70 -0.94 -14.08
C HIS A 51 7.66 0.04 -15.26
N ASP A 52 8.62 0.95 -15.36
CA ASP A 52 8.65 2.01 -16.39
C ASP A 52 7.29 2.71 -16.51
N PHE A 53 6.65 2.97 -15.34
CA PHE A 53 5.32 3.58 -15.32
C PHE A 53 5.38 4.95 -16.01
N PRO A 54 4.45 5.29 -16.92
CA PRO A 54 4.50 6.53 -17.70
C PRO A 54 4.23 7.72 -16.79
N ILE A 55 5.28 8.46 -16.44
CA ILE A 55 5.24 9.67 -15.64
C ILE A 55 5.95 10.77 -16.41
N ASP A 56 5.21 11.80 -16.80
CA ASP A 56 5.75 12.97 -17.45
C ASP A 56 6.12 14.05 -16.43
N GLU A 57 5.31 14.18 -15.37
CA GLU A 57 5.57 15.09 -14.26
C GLU A 57 5.45 14.36 -12.93
N PHE A 58 6.51 14.38 -12.13
CA PHE A 58 6.57 13.73 -10.83
C PHE A 58 6.48 14.75 -9.71
N LEU A 59 5.55 14.55 -8.76
CA LEU A 59 5.35 15.40 -7.59
C LEU A 59 5.69 14.62 -6.31
N PRO A 60 6.86 14.83 -5.70
CA PRO A 60 7.18 14.27 -4.40
C PRO A 60 6.51 15.10 -3.29
N VAL A 61 5.57 14.49 -2.58
CA VAL A 61 4.76 15.18 -1.56
C VAL A 61 5.02 14.61 -0.17
N ALA A 62 5.22 15.47 0.80
CA ALA A 62 5.36 15.07 2.20
C ALA A 62 4.82 16.16 3.16
N SER A 63 4.97 15.89 4.47
CA SER A 63 4.62 16.87 5.52
C SER A 63 5.51 18.11 5.45
N GLU A 64 5.04 19.22 6.00
CA GLU A 64 5.72 20.52 6.04
C GLU A 64 7.18 20.43 6.54
N ARG A 65 7.46 19.50 7.47
CA ARG A 65 8.82 19.27 7.98
C ARG A 65 9.82 18.75 6.92
N SER A 66 9.30 18.26 5.81
CA SER A 66 10.10 17.70 4.72
C SER A 66 10.08 18.54 3.45
N VAL A 67 9.27 19.59 3.39
CA VAL A 67 9.21 20.51 2.26
C VAL A 67 10.59 21.11 1.99
N GLY A 68 10.96 21.19 0.71
CA GLY A 68 12.25 21.68 0.24
C GLY A 68 13.41 20.68 0.25
N LYS A 69 13.25 19.49 0.84
CA LYS A 69 14.25 18.42 0.73
C LYS A 69 14.38 17.94 -0.70
N ASP A 70 15.58 17.51 -1.07
CA ASP A 70 15.82 16.91 -2.37
C ASP A 70 15.46 15.42 -2.35
N ILE A 71 14.80 14.98 -3.41
CA ILE A 71 14.49 13.57 -3.69
C ILE A 71 14.94 13.27 -5.12
N GLU A 72 15.72 12.23 -5.27
CA GLU A 72 16.10 11.73 -6.59
C GLU A 72 15.08 10.70 -7.09
N PHE A 73 14.62 10.89 -8.33
CA PHE A 73 13.77 9.92 -9.02
C PHE A 73 14.15 9.90 -10.51
N ARG A 74 14.46 8.71 -11.04
CA ARG A 74 14.89 8.49 -12.44
C ARG A 74 16.04 9.41 -12.85
N GLY A 75 17.05 9.55 -11.99
CA GLY A 75 18.24 10.37 -12.24
C GLY A 75 18.00 11.89 -12.28
N LYS A 76 16.81 12.34 -11.82
CA LYS A 76 16.50 13.77 -11.67
C LYS A 76 16.24 14.11 -10.21
N ASN A 77 16.69 15.29 -9.80
CA ASN A 77 16.41 15.82 -8.46
C ASN A 77 15.11 16.64 -8.46
N TYR A 78 14.26 16.37 -7.49
CA TYR A 78 13.00 17.04 -7.27
C TYR A 78 12.96 17.63 -5.86
N LYS A 79 12.33 18.78 -5.70
CA LYS A 79 12.04 19.33 -4.37
C LYS A 79 10.75 18.77 -3.83
N VAL A 80 10.77 18.29 -2.60
CA VAL A 80 9.56 17.87 -1.88
C VAL A 80 8.65 19.07 -1.69
N ILE A 81 7.39 18.92 -2.02
CA ILE A 81 6.34 19.95 -1.88
C ILE A 81 5.34 19.58 -0.79
N GLY A 82 4.59 20.57 -0.32
CA GLY A 82 3.51 20.40 0.65
C GLY A 82 2.22 19.88 0.00
N MET A 83 1.28 19.46 0.87
CA MET A 83 0.00 18.91 0.41
C MET A 83 -0.85 19.94 -0.33
N ALA A 84 -0.90 21.19 0.16
CA ALA A 84 -1.68 22.24 -0.47
C ALA A 84 -1.18 22.58 -1.88
N ASP A 85 0.14 22.67 -2.05
CA ASP A 85 0.76 22.92 -3.36
C ASP A 85 0.50 21.76 -4.32
N ALA A 86 0.55 20.53 -3.83
CA ALA A 86 0.28 19.36 -4.65
C ALA A 86 -1.18 19.32 -5.14
N VAL A 87 -2.16 19.65 -4.29
CA VAL A 87 -3.58 19.78 -4.69
C VAL A 87 -3.76 20.84 -5.77
N GLN A 88 -3.09 22.02 -5.62
CA GLN A 88 -3.17 23.10 -6.62
C GLN A 88 -2.60 22.68 -7.98
N GLN A 89 -1.59 21.82 -7.99
CA GLN A 89 -0.97 21.29 -9.22
C GLN A 89 -1.82 20.22 -9.91
N ARG A 90 -2.92 19.74 -9.29
CA ARG A 90 -3.90 18.81 -9.87
C ARG A 90 -3.26 17.60 -10.54
N PRO A 91 -2.53 16.73 -9.83
CA PRO A 91 -2.01 15.51 -10.44
C PRO A 91 -3.16 14.63 -10.94
N ASP A 92 -2.90 13.86 -12.01
CA ASP A 92 -3.86 12.89 -12.53
C ASP A 92 -4.07 11.75 -11.53
N VAL A 93 -2.96 11.30 -10.91
CA VAL A 93 -2.94 10.24 -9.90
C VAL A 93 -2.12 10.68 -8.70
N ALA A 94 -2.61 10.37 -7.50
CA ALA A 94 -1.89 10.54 -6.25
C ALA A 94 -1.86 9.23 -5.46
N ILE A 95 -0.65 8.71 -5.20
CA ILE A 95 -0.45 7.50 -4.41
C ILE A 95 -0.13 7.90 -2.98
N PHE A 96 -1.01 7.53 -2.04
CA PHE A 96 -0.93 7.96 -0.65
C PHE A 96 -0.31 6.91 0.26
N SER A 97 0.72 7.28 1.01
CA SER A 97 1.31 6.51 2.10
C SER A 97 1.77 7.41 3.25
N ALA A 98 0.87 8.27 3.74
CA ALA A 98 1.16 9.27 4.76
C ALA A 98 0.34 9.07 6.07
N GLY A 99 -0.28 7.90 6.24
CA GLY A 99 -1.11 7.55 7.38
C GLY A 99 -2.59 7.95 7.22
N GLY A 100 -3.45 7.33 8.06
CA GLY A 100 -4.90 7.45 7.93
C GLY A 100 -5.44 8.86 8.18
N SER A 101 -4.94 9.57 9.17
CA SER A 101 -5.37 10.96 9.47
C SER A 101 -5.09 11.91 8.31
N THR A 102 -3.90 11.81 7.74
CA THR A 102 -3.52 12.60 6.56
C THR A 102 -4.40 12.25 5.35
N SER A 103 -4.69 10.96 5.16
CA SER A 103 -5.54 10.54 4.05
C SER A 103 -6.99 11.03 4.22
N LEU A 104 -7.56 10.94 5.43
CA LEU A 104 -8.91 11.45 5.70
C LEU A 104 -9.02 12.95 5.43
N GLU A 105 -7.98 13.70 5.74
CA GLU A 105 -7.96 15.16 5.53
C GLU A 105 -7.75 15.55 4.06
N TRP A 106 -6.83 14.87 3.36
CA TRP A 106 -6.32 15.35 2.08
C TRP A 106 -6.84 14.58 0.87
N ALA A 107 -7.13 13.29 0.98
CA ALA A 107 -7.63 12.53 -0.18
C ALA A 107 -8.92 13.12 -0.78
N PRO A 108 -9.89 13.62 0.01
CA PRO A 108 -11.06 14.30 -0.55
C PRO A 108 -10.69 15.57 -1.33
N LYS A 109 -9.74 16.38 -0.84
CA LYS A 109 -9.31 17.62 -1.50
C LYS A 109 -8.64 17.34 -2.85
N PHE A 110 -7.83 16.27 -2.94
CA PHE A 110 -7.26 15.80 -4.20
C PHE A 110 -8.36 15.31 -5.15
N ALA A 111 -9.30 14.51 -4.64
CA ALA A 111 -10.42 13.99 -5.44
C ALA A 111 -11.31 15.12 -5.99
N GLU A 112 -11.62 16.14 -5.19
CA GLU A 112 -12.36 17.35 -5.60
C GLU A 112 -11.61 18.15 -6.68
N ALA A 113 -10.27 18.17 -6.62
CA ALA A 113 -9.44 18.78 -7.65
C ALA A 113 -9.37 17.96 -8.96
N GLY A 114 -9.99 16.77 -8.99
CA GLY A 114 -10.05 15.86 -10.17
C GLY A 114 -9.05 14.70 -10.13
N THR A 115 -8.17 14.66 -9.14
CA THR A 115 -7.14 13.63 -8.98
C THR A 115 -7.76 12.28 -8.58
N THR A 116 -7.28 11.20 -9.18
CA THR A 116 -7.57 9.85 -8.68
C THR A 116 -6.57 9.49 -7.58
N VAL A 117 -7.06 9.27 -6.37
CA VAL A 117 -6.26 8.91 -5.19
C VAL A 117 -6.25 7.40 -5.01
N ILE A 118 -5.05 6.81 -4.91
CA ILE A 118 -4.84 5.42 -4.51
C ILE A 118 -4.26 5.45 -3.10
N ASP A 119 -5.07 5.06 -2.11
CA ASP A 119 -4.70 5.19 -0.71
C ASP A 119 -4.25 3.89 -0.08
N ASN A 120 -3.01 3.87 0.40
CA ASN A 120 -2.43 2.72 1.09
C ASN A 120 -2.69 2.71 2.62
N SER A 121 -3.37 3.73 3.16
CA SER A 121 -3.74 3.74 4.57
C SER A 121 -4.97 2.88 4.85
N SER A 122 -5.33 2.73 6.12
CA SER A 122 -6.57 2.02 6.51
C SER A 122 -7.82 2.90 6.47
N ALA A 123 -7.68 4.18 6.11
CA ALA A 123 -8.75 5.19 6.27
C ALA A 123 -10.05 4.84 5.53
N TRP A 124 -9.94 4.30 4.33
CA TRP A 124 -11.07 4.07 3.41
C TRP A 124 -11.46 2.62 3.21
N ARG A 125 -10.70 1.69 3.78
CA ARG A 125 -10.83 0.25 3.50
C ARG A 125 -12.20 -0.31 3.86
N ILE A 126 -12.76 0.12 4.98
CA ILE A 126 -14.08 -0.33 5.46
C ILE A 126 -15.23 0.62 5.09
N ASP A 127 -14.95 1.78 4.48
CA ASP A 127 -15.98 2.69 4.00
C ASP A 127 -16.80 2.01 2.89
N PRO A 128 -18.13 1.86 3.03
CA PRO A 128 -18.96 1.18 2.04
C PRO A 128 -19.02 1.90 0.69
N ASN A 129 -18.75 3.21 0.69
CA ASN A 129 -18.77 4.05 -0.51
C ASN A 129 -17.42 4.11 -1.25
N LYS A 130 -16.38 3.48 -0.69
CA LYS A 130 -15.05 3.45 -1.31
C LYS A 130 -14.71 2.02 -1.73
N LYS A 131 -14.14 1.90 -2.92
CA LYS A 131 -13.74 0.59 -3.43
C LYS A 131 -12.43 0.15 -2.79
N LEU A 132 -12.39 -1.12 -2.37
CA LEU A 132 -11.19 -1.79 -1.85
C LEU A 132 -10.72 -2.74 -2.94
N ILE A 133 -9.58 -2.43 -3.56
CA ILE A 133 -9.20 -3.05 -4.82
C ILE A 133 -7.89 -3.84 -4.70
N VAL A 134 -7.95 -5.06 -5.20
CA VAL A 134 -6.80 -5.86 -5.64
C VAL A 134 -6.99 -6.07 -7.14
N PRO A 135 -6.19 -5.41 -8.00
CA PRO A 135 -6.48 -5.33 -9.44
C PRO A 135 -6.71 -6.69 -10.10
N GLU A 136 -5.95 -7.71 -9.72
CA GLU A 136 -6.04 -9.08 -10.28
C GLU A 136 -7.33 -9.82 -9.88
N ILE A 137 -8.03 -9.30 -8.88
CA ILE A 137 -9.22 -9.96 -8.31
C ILE A 137 -10.50 -9.22 -8.68
N ASN A 138 -10.54 -7.92 -8.47
CA ASN A 138 -11.78 -7.14 -8.52
C ASN A 138 -11.64 -5.76 -9.19
N ALA A 139 -10.68 -5.56 -10.11
CA ALA A 139 -10.53 -4.29 -10.86
C ALA A 139 -11.83 -3.86 -11.56
N GLN A 140 -12.63 -4.81 -12.01
CA GLN A 140 -13.92 -4.56 -12.67
C GLN A 140 -14.95 -3.86 -11.77
N ALA A 141 -14.72 -3.78 -10.47
CA ALA A 141 -15.59 -3.04 -9.55
C ALA A 141 -15.36 -1.51 -9.62
N LEU A 142 -14.26 -1.06 -10.24
CA LEU A 142 -13.96 0.35 -10.42
C LEU A 142 -14.78 0.98 -11.54
N THR A 143 -15.14 2.24 -11.32
CA THR A 143 -15.78 3.12 -12.30
C THR A 143 -14.99 4.42 -12.40
N GLU A 144 -15.21 5.20 -13.44
CA GLU A 144 -14.55 6.51 -13.63
C GLU A 144 -14.86 7.54 -12.52
N SER A 145 -15.98 7.33 -11.81
CA SER A 145 -16.39 8.16 -10.67
C SER A 145 -15.65 7.84 -9.38
N ASP A 146 -14.96 6.71 -9.29
CA ASP A 146 -14.21 6.31 -8.11
C ASP A 146 -12.90 7.11 -8.02
N LYS A 147 -12.94 8.25 -7.32
CA LYS A 147 -11.78 9.16 -7.16
C LYS A 147 -10.92 8.84 -5.94
N ILE A 148 -11.41 8.04 -5.00
CA ILE A 148 -10.62 7.53 -3.86
C ILE A 148 -10.73 6.01 -3.85
N ILE A 149 -9.62 5.35 -4.12
CA ILE A 149 -9.49 3.90 -4.22
C ILE A 149 -8.64 3.42 -3.04
N ALA A 150 -9.20 2.55 -2.21
CA ALA A 150 -8.47 1.98 -1.09
C ALA A 150 -7.63 0.78 -1.54
N ASN A 151 -6.36 0.75 -1.12
CA ASN A 151 -5.48 -0.39 -1.23
C ASN A 151 -5.56 -1.22 0.06
N PRO A 152 -5.76 -2.54 0.00
CA PRO A 152 -5.95 -3.36 1.18
C PRO A 152 -4.69 -3.47 2.07
N ASN A 153 -4.87 -4.08 3.23
CA ASN A 153 -3.77 -4.48 4.10
C ASN A 153 -2.83 -5.47 3.40
N CYS A 154 -1.53 -5.36 3.66
CA CYS A 154 -0.50 -6.17 2.99
C CYS A 154 -0.72 -7.68 3.16
N SER A 155 -1.08 -8.14 4.37
CA SER A 155 -1.39 -9.55 4.61
C SER A 155 -2.67 -9.99 3.92
N THR A 156 -3.69 -9.11 3.86
CA THR A 156 -4.92 -9.36 3.11
C THR A 156 -4.62 -9.56 1.63
N ILE A 157 -3.85 -8.66 1.00
CA ILE A 157 -3.54 -8.75 -0.44
C ILE A 157 -2.88 -10.10 -0.77
N GLN A 158 -1.83 -10.46 -0.04
CA GLN A 158 -1.11 -11.71 -0.26
C GLN A 158 -2.04 -12.93 -0.13
N MET A 159 -2.87 -12.95 0.90
CA MET A 159 -3.81 -14.03 1.17
C MET A 159 -4.88 -14.14 0.07
N VAL A 160 -5.56 -13.05 -0.28
CA VAL A 160 -6.64 -13.10 -1.25
C VAL A 160 -6.14 -13.39 -2.66
N MET A 161 -4.92 -13.00 -3.01
CA MET A 161 -4.29 -13.36 -4.28
C MET A 161 -4.17 -14.89 -4.43
N ALA A 162 -3.76 -15.58 -3.36
CA ALA A 162 -3.66 -17.04 -3.36
C ALA A 162 -5.04 -17.71 -3.31
N LEU A 163 -6.00 -17.13 -2.60
CA LEU A 163 -7.29 -17.74 -2.31
C LEU A 163 -8.37 -17.45 -3.33
N ALA A 164 -8.32 -16.35 -4.08
CA ALA A 164 -9.36 -15.98 -5.01
C ALA A 164 -9.68 -17.05 -6.07
N PRO A 165 -8.71 -17.72 -6.70
CA PRO A 165 -8.99 -18.83 -7.63
C PRO A 165 -9.72 -20.00 -6.95
N LEU A 166 -9.34 -20.34 -5.73
CA LEU A 166 -9.97 -21.40 -4.95
C LEU A 166 -11.39 -21.00 -4.53
N HIS A 167 -11.57 -19.75 -4.13
CA HIS A 167 -12.89 -19.23 -3.78
C HIS A 167 -13.85 -19.28 -4.96
N ARG A 168 -13.40 -18.85 -6.15
CA ARG A 168 -14.21 -18.91 -7.39
C ARG A 168 -14.60 -20.32 -7.79
N ALA A 169 -13.69 -21.29 -7.58
CA ALA A 169 -13.94 -22.68 -8.00
C ALA A 169 -14.79 -23.48 -6.98
N TYR A 170 -14.57 -23.25 -5.67
CA TYR A 170 -15.12 -24.15 -4.63
C TYR A 170 -15.93 -23.44 -3.55
N GLY A 171 -15.83 -22.11 -3.44
CA GLY A 171 -16.43 -21.35 -2.35
C GLY A 171 -15.72 -21.59 -1.00
N ILE A 172 -15.11 -20.55 -0.44
CA ILE A 172 -14.49 -20.64 0.88
C ILE A 172 -15.56 -20.46 1.96
N LYS A 173 -15.66 -21.43 2.87
CA LYS A 173 -16.59 -21.38 4.00
C LYS A 173 -15.92 -20.91 5.29
N ARG A 174 -14.65 -21.21 5.47
CA ARG A 174 -13.88 -20.88 6.67
C ARG A 174 -12.42 -20.68 6.34
N LEU A 175 -11.81 -19.66 6.96
CA LEU A 175 -10.37 -19.42 6.96
C LEU A 175 -9.82 -19.54 8.37
N VAL A 176 -8.70 -20.23 8.51
CA VAL A 176 -7.86 -20.20 9.71
C VAL A 176 -6.50 -19.69 9.26
N ILE A 177 -6.08 -18.56 9.82
CA ILE A 177 -4.95 -17.79 9.31
C ILE A 177 -3.89 -17.71 10.41
N SER A 178 -2.65 -18.06 10.05
CA SER A 178 -1.47 -17.79 10.86
C SER A 178 -0.45 -17.06 9.99
N THR A 179 0.08 -15.95 10.51
CA THR A 179 1.03 -15.10 9.77
C THR A 179 2.34 -14.94 10.52
N TYR A 180 3.42 -14.81 9.77
CA TYR A 180 4.70 -14.28 10.26
C TYR A 180 4.94 -12.97 9.53
N GLN A 181 4.90 -11.86 10.26
CA GLN A 181 4.99 -10.52 9.70
C GLN A 181 6.26 -9.80 10.12
N SER A 182 6.82 -9.04 9.18
CA SER A 182 7.99 -8.21 9.46
C SER A 182 7.63 -6.99 10.31
N PHE A 183 8.51 -6.64 11.24
CA PHE A 183 8.45 -5.40 12.02
C PHE A 183 8.49 -4.14 11.14
N THR A 184 8.99 -4.24 9.91
CA THR A 184 9.10 -3.10 8.98
C THR A 184 7.73 -2.50 8.62
N GLY A 185 6.65 -3.27 8.74
CA GLY A 185 5.26 -2.78 8.57
C GLY A 185 4.89 -1.66 9.55
N THR A 186 5.54 -1.59 10.72
CA THR A 186 5.37 -0.50 11.70
C THR A 186 6.12 0.79 11.29
N GLY A 187 7.03 0.71 10.32
CA GLY A 187 7.73 1.86 9.76
C GLY A 187 9.12 2.12 10.33
N MET A 188 9.67 3.30 10.06
CA MET A 188 11.07 3.64 10.35
C MET A 188 11.44 3.57 11.84
N LYS A 189 10.48 3.79 12.74
CA LYS A 189 10.74 3.69 14.18
C LYS A 189 11.13 2.27 14.58
N ALA A 190 10.42 1.27 14.03
CA ALA A 190 10.74 -0.14 14.27
C ALA A 190 12.08 -0.54 13.63
N VAL A 191 12.39 -0.03 12.44
CA VAL A 191 13.70 -0.26 11.80
C VAL A 191 14.82 0.32 12.65
N LYS A 192 14.64 1.51 13.23
CA LYS A 192 15.63 2.12 14.14
C LYS A 192 15.81 1.26 15.38
N GLN A 193 14.73 0.84 16.04
CA GLN A 193 14.77 -0.05 17.20
C GLN A 193 15.55 -1.33 16.89
N TYR A 194 15.20 -2.01 15.81
CA TYR A 194 15.90 -3.24 15.39
C TYR A 194 17.39 -3.04 15.20
N ASN A 195 17.79 -1.94 14.54
CA ASN A 195 19.21 -1.65 14.31
C ASN A 195 19.97 -1.33 15.61
N LEU A 196 19.35 -0.64 16.56
CA LEU A 196 19.94 -0.40 17.86
C LEU A 196 20.16 -1.72 18.61
N GLU A 197 19.14 -2.54 18.73
CA GLU A 197 19.20 -3.84 19.41
C GLU A 197 20.21 -4.78 18.74
N LYS A 198 20.24 -4.85 17.41
CA LYS A 198 21.20 -5.64 16.63
C LYS A 198 22.66 -5.26 16.92
N ASN A 199 22.92 -3.98 17.22
CA ASN A 199 24.25 -3.47 17.56
C ASN A 199 24.52 -3.49 19.06
N GLY A 200 23.69 -4.16 19.87
CA GLY A 200 23.87 -4.33 21.31
C GLY A 200 23.46 -3.11 22.14
N TYR A 201 22.75 -2.15 21.56
CA TYR A 201 22.22 -0.99 22.28
C TYR A 201 20.79 -1.29 22.76
N GLN A 202 20.46 -0.90 23.98
CA GLN A 202 19.08 -0.88 24.44
C GLN A 202 18.47 0.47 24.09
N PRO A 203 17.44 0.51 23.22
CA PRO A 203 16.78 1.77 22.89
C PRO A 203 15.97 2.27 24.10
N ASP A 204 15.92 3.60 24.24
CA ASP A 204 15.04 4.23 25.22
C ASP A 204 13.56 4.04 24.85
N ALA A 205 12.66 4.15 25.85
CA ALA A 205 11.22 3.96 25.65
C ALA A 205 10.63 4.84 24.53
N GLU A 206 11.17 6.05 24.33
CA GLU A 206 10.77 6.96 23.23
C GLU A 206 11.24 6.47 21.86
N GLU A 207 12.33 5.73 21.80
CA GLU A 207 12.88 5.16 20.57
C GLU A 207 12.23 3.83 20.19
N MET A 208 11.62 3.13 21.15
CA MET A 208 10.94 1.86 20.94
C MET A 208 9.61 2.03 20.19
N ALA A 209 9.48 1.28 19.10
CA ALA A 209 8.20 1.10 18.39
C ALA A 209 7.38 -0.04 18.99
N TYR A 210 8.07 -1.02 19.57
CA TYR A 210 7.49 -2.16 20.29
C TYR A 210 7.97 -2.12 21.74
N HIS A 211 7.12 -2.54 22.67
CA HIS A 211 7.44 -2.57 24.09
C HIS A 211 8.44 -3.68 24.48
N TYR A 212 8.71 -4.59 23.57
CA TYR A 212 9.63 -5.72 23.74
C TYR A 212 10.75 -5.65 22.69
N PRO A 213 11.92 -6.24 22.97
CA PRO A 213 12.97 -6.40 21.98
C PRO A 213 12.43 -7.14 20.74
N ILE A 214 12.87 -6.69 19.55
CA ILE A 214 12.47 -7.27 18.27
C ILE A 214 13.60 -7.96 17.55
N PHE A 215 14.87 -7.71 17.94
CA PHE A 215 16.01 -8.41 17.38
C PHE A 215 16.04 -9.86 17.89
N GLU A 216 16.11 -10.82 16.96
CA GLU A 216 16.07 -12.27 17.26
C GLU A 216 14.90 -12.69 18.15
N ASN A 217 13.75 -12.04 17.99
CA ASN A 217 12.56 -12.30 18.77
C ASN A 217 11.30 -12.40 17.91
N VAL A 218 10.27 -13.03 18.48
CA VAL A 218 8.93 -13.14 17.90
C VAL A 218 7.91 -12.62 18.91
N ILE A 219 7.13 -11.62 18.50
CA ILE A 219 6.03 -11.08 19.31
C ILE A 219 4.74 -11.78 18.88
N PRO A 220 3.99 -12.42 19.81
CA PRO A 220 2.87 -13.29 19.45
C PRO A 220 1.57 -12.55 19.09
N HIS A 221 1.64 -11.28 18.72
CA HIS A 221 0.51 -10.50 18.21
C HIS A 221 0.98 -9.39 17.28
N CYS A 222 0.07 -8.89 16.44
CA CYS A 222 0.31 -7.77 15.56
C CYS A 222 -0.79 -6.72 15.74
N ASP A 223 -0.39 -5.43 15.85
CA ASP A 223 -1.28 -4.30 16.11
C ASP A 223 -1.89 -4.32 17.53
N VAL A 224 -2.79 -3.41 17.86
CA VAL A 224 -3.40 -3.27 19.18
C VAL A 224 -4.64 -4.14 19.33
N PHE A 225 -4.87 -4.63 20.55
CA PHE A 225 -6.08 -5.37 20.89
C PHE A 225 -7.30 -4.47 20.96
N LEU A 226 -8.43 -4.99 20.54
CA LEU A 226 -9.75 -4.37 20.60
C LEU A 226 -10.56 -4.97 21.76
N GLU A 227 -11.72 -4.40 22.05
CA GLU A 227 -12.62 -4.87 23.12
C GLU A 227 -13.15 -6.30 22.92
N ASN A 228 -13.08 -6.82 21.70
CA ASN A 228 -13.50 -8.17 21.34
C ASN A 228 -12.35 -9.19 21.38
N ASP A 229 -11.24 -8.87 22.02
CA ASP A 229 -10.03 -9.67 22.16
C ASP A 229 -9.27 -9.97 20.85
N TYR A 230 -9.73 -9.44 19.71
CA TYR A 230 -9.00 -9.48 18.46
C TYR A 230 -8.09 -8.26 18.33
N THR A 231 -7.01 -8.41 17.57
CA THR A 231 -6.19 -7.26 17.17
C THR A 231 -6.81 -6.53 15.98
N LYS A 232 -6.44 -5.27 15.78
CA LYS A 232 -6.85 -4.53 14.58
C LYS A 232 -6.40 -5.23 13.30
N GLU A 233 -5.23 -5.89 13.33
CA GLU A 233 -4.72 -6.61 12.17
C GLU A 233 -5.62 -7.80 11.80
N GLU A 234 -6.06 -8.58 12.78
CA GLU A 234 -6.97 -9.70 12.57
C GLU A 234 -8.33 -9.23 12.03
N MET A 235 -8.84 -8.10 12.55
CA MET A 235 -10.09 -7.52 12.05
C MET A 235 -9.98 -7.03 10.60
N LYS A 236 -8.82 -6.51 10.18
CA LYS A 236 -8.55 -6.15 8.78
C LYS A 236 -8.67 -7.40 7.89
N LEU A 237 -8.01 -8.48 8.25
CA LEU A 237 -8.08 -9.74 7.50
C LEU A 237 -9.52 -10.23 7.34
N MET A 238 -10.34 -10.12 8.37
CA MET A 238 -11.73 -10.55 8.34
C MET A 238 -12.61 -9.65 7.45
N HIS A 239 -12.54 -8.33 7.63
CA HIS A 239 -13.42 -7.40 6.93
C HIS A 239 -13.01 -7.18 5.49
N GLU A 240 -11.71 -7.00 5.24
CA GLU A 240 -11.20 -6.71 3.91
C GLU A 240 -11.36 -7.91 2.98
N THR A 241 -11.11 -9.14 3.47
CA THR A 241 -11.31 -10.37 2.68
C THR A 241 -12.74 -10.48 2.17
N ARG A 242 -13.73 -10.23 3.03
CA ARG A 242 -15.15 -10.26 2.63
C ARG A 242 -15.47 -9.17 1.62
N LYS A 243 -14.91 -7.97 1.78
CA LYS A 243 -15.15 -6.86 0.87
C LYS A 243 -14.54 -7.08 -0.51
N ILE A 244 -13.43 -7.83 -0.60
CA ILE A 244 -12.74 -8.10 -1.86
C ILE A 244 -13.31 -9.31 -2.59
N LEU A 245 -13.61 -10.39 -1.85
CA LEU A 245 -14.04 -11.66 -2.46
C LEU A 245 -15.57 -11.80 -2.59
N GLY A 246 -16.36 -11.04 -1.86
CA GLY A 246 -17.84 -11.08 -1.84
C GLY A 246 -18.36 -11.84 -0.64
#